data_c82c7d5efd9a1e28297d98a0bee585f2
#
_entry.id   c82c7d5efd9a1e28297d98a0bee585f2
#
_cell.length_a   1.000
_cell.length_b   1.000
_cell.length_c   1.000
_cell.angle_alpha   90.00
_cell.angle_beta   90.00
_cell.angle_gamma   90.00
#
_symmetry.space_group_name_H-M   'P 1'
#
loop_
_entity.id
_entity.type
_entity.pdbx_description
1 polymer ?
#
loop_
_entity_poly.entity_id
_entity_poly.type
_entity_poly.pdbx_seq_one_letter_code
_entity_poly.pdbx_strand_id
1 'polypeptide(L)'
;MTDEEYKVSELAKLLDLTPETIRYYESVGIINPRHDSGNRYRYYISNDFSRLYNVKLLRSLGFGLSDIRSFFYEKDNQEQSRAASAQAEALKTQVRELEAQIRVLGHFSEELSSLDRLSEHPDIVTSDAFWLVPFRANYSFDMDSGFLEKMGVFLSNHKLPRYSYILRARLGKEFVCDERYVGYSVSGSQEKPADNAVYIPPRRSIRFAYSLIAGERFDDAVKRSGLFESFTELGLPGSGFEMFGHTINISTKDGVTYLNHLGFIPVEGGPITDWDAMKER
;
A
#
# COMPACT_ATOMS: atom_id res chain seq x y z
N MET A 1 40.65 -4.41 42.77
CA MET A 1 39.25 -3.86 42.79
C MET A 1 38.35 -5.07 42.77
N THR A 2 37.59 -5.30 43.83
CA THR A 2 36.56 -6.35 43.86
C THR A 2 35.46 -5.87 42.90
N ASP A 3 35.19 -6.65 41.84
CA ASP A 3 34.05 -6.39 40.97
C ASP A 3 32.77 -6.41 41.81
N GLU A 4 31.92 -5.38 41.70
CA GLU A 4 30.60 -5.39 42.32
C GLU A 4 29.79 -6.55 41.75
N GLU A 5 29.27 -7.40 42.64
CA GLU A 5 28.43 -8.54 42.25
C GLU A 5 26.96 -8.17 42.44
N TYR A 6 26.15 -8.40 41.38
CA TYR A 6 24.73 -8.13 41.37
C TYR A 6 23.91 -9.41 41.32
N LYS A 7 22.78 -9.41 41.99
CA LYS A 7 21.77 -10.46 41.84
C LYS A 7 20.94 -10.17 40.57
N VAL A 8 20.32 -11.19 40.00
CA VAL A 8 19.45 -11.04 38.85
C VAL A 8 18.34 -10.01 39.03
N SER A 9 17.76 -9.94 40.25
CA SER A 9 16.69 -8.98 40.60
C SER A 9 17.18 -7.53 40.62
N GLU A 10 18.44 -7.31 41.02
CA GLU A 10 19.04 -5.98 41.03
C GLU A 10 19.32 -5.49 39.63
N LEU A 11 19.93 -6.35 38.79
CA LEU A 11 20.14 -6.03 37.36
C LEU A 11 18.82 -5.82 36.62
N ALA A 12 17.82 -6.65 36.87
CA ALA A 12 16.50 -6.52 36.28
C ALA A 12 15.89 -5.15 36.58
N LYS A 13 15.97 -4.72 37.86
CA LYS A 13 15.48 -3.40 38.27
C LYS A 13 16.30 -2.24 37.67
N LEU A 14 17.63 -2.34 37.64
CA LEU A 14 18.52 -1.30 37.10
C LEU A 14 18.34 -1.10 35.59
N LEU A 15 18.07 -2.18 34.85
CA LEU A 15 17.96 -2.16 33.39
C LEU A 15 16.52 -2.12 32.91
N ASP A 16 15.53 -2.09 33.81
CA ASP A 16 14.11 -2.18 33.44
C ASP A 16 13.85 -3.42 32.54
N LEU A 17 14.31 -4.57 33.02
CA LEU A 17 14.15 -5.89 32.43
C LEU A 17 13.48 -6.84 33.43
N THR A 18 12.95 -7.96 32.92
CA THR A 18 12.51 -9.03 33.82
C THR A 18 13.67 -9.99 34.14
N PRO A 19 13.68 -10.64 35.30
CA PRO A 19 14.65 -11.70 35.62
C PRO A 19 14.65 -12.82 34.54
N GLU A 20 13.48 -13.14 33.97
CA GLU A 20 13.32 -14.13 32.93
C GLU A 20 14.05 -13.70 31.63
N THR A 21 13.95 -12.43 31.27
CA THR A 21 14.67 -11.86 30.10
C THR A 21 16.18 -11.98 30.26
N ILE A 22 16.70 -11.69 31.47
CA ILE A 22 18.13 -11.81 31.76
C ILE A 22 18.58 -13.28 31.67
N ARG A 23 17.80 -14.22 32.24
CA ARG A 23 18.08 -15.66 32.14
C ARG A 23 18.01 -16.18 30.69
N TYR A 24 17.10 -15.62 29.92
CA TYR A 24 17.02 -15.92 28.48
C TYR A 24 18.29 -15.47 27.77
N TYR A 25 18.81 -14.27 28.04
CA TYR A 25 20.05 -13.78 27.43
C TYR A 25 21.28 -14.63 27.88
N GLU A 26 21.27 -15.16 29.08
CA GLU A 26 22.23 -16.18 29.53
C GLU A 26 22.10 -17.46 28.67
N SER A 27 20.87 -17.98 28.53
CA SER A 27 20.63 -19.24 27.79
C SER A 27 21.03 -19.19 26.32
N VAL A 28 20.97 -18.00 25.69
CA VAL A 28 21.42 -17.77 24.30
C VAL A 28 22.89 -17.33 24.19
N GLY A 29 23.61 -17.30 25.32
CA GLY A 29 25.06 -17.05 25.35
C GLY A 29 25.48 -15.60 25.12
N ILE A 30 24.61 -14.64 25.42
CA ILE A 30 24.92 -13.20 25.36
C ILE A 30 25.68 -12.75 26.60
N ILE A 31 25.32 -13.29 27.78
CA ILE A 31 26.02 -13.08 29.05
C ILE A 31 26.37 -14.44 29.63
N ASN A 32 27.38 -14.44 30.49
CA ASN A 32 27.83 -15.67 31.15
C ASN A 32 28.14 -15.39 32.64
N PRO A 33 27.11 -15.33 33.52
CA PRO A 33 27.29 -15.03 34.92
C PRO A 33 28.07 -16.12 35.64
N ARG A 34 28.72 -15.74 36.74
CA ARG A 34 29.38 -16.70 37.60
C ARG A 34 28.35 -17.48 38.39
N HIS A 35 28.49 -18.80 38.44
CA HIS A 35 27.71 -19.70 39.29
C HIS A 35 28.50 -20.03 40.56
N ASP A 36 27.90 -19.82 41.71
CA ASP A 36 28.47 -20.24 42.94
C ASP A 36 28.30 -21.77 43.14
N SER A 37 29.40 -22.45 43.39
CA SER A 37 29.44 -23.91 43.48
C SER A 37 28.75 -24.45 44.74
N GLY A 38 28.58 -23.63 45.77
CA GLY A 38 27.97 -24.05 47.06
C GLY A 38 26.46 -23.89 47.08
N ASN A 39 25.90 -22.83 46.49
CA ASN A 39 24.48 -22.47 46.62
C ASN A 39 23.73 -22.39 45.30
N ARG A 40 24.43 -22.60 44.15
CA ARG A 40 23.91 -22.48 42.78
C ARG A 40 23.32 -21.11 42.42
N TYR A 41 23.64 -20.05 43.22
CA TYR A 41 23.23 -18.69 42.87
C TYR A 41 24.05 -18.13 41.73
N ARG A 42 23.40 -17.27 40.91
CA ARG A 42 24.03 -16.54 39.83
C ARG A 42 24.45 -15.16 40.30
N TYR A 43 25.70 -14.83 40.05
CA TYR A 43 26.26 -13.53 40.35
C TYR A 43 26.70 -12.88 39.02
N TYR A 44 26.27 -11.68 38.82
CA TYR A 44 26.55 -10.88 37.66
C TYR A 44 27.52 -9.78 38.03
N ILE A 45 28.47 -9.49 37.18
CA ILE A 45 29.49 -8.47 37.42
C ILE A 45 29.23 -7.23 36.55
N SER A 46 29.99 -6.15 36.75
CA SER A 46 29.86 -4.90 35.98
C SER A 46 29.95 -5.09 34.48
N ASN A 47 30.70 -6.09 34.00
CA ASN A 47 30.76 -6.43 32.58
C ASN A 47 29.44 -7.01 32.05
N ASP A 48 28.74 -7.82 32.83
CA ASP A 48 27.41 -8.36 32.50
C ASP A 48 26.37 -7.23 32.44
N PHE A 49 26.44 -6.29 33.37
CA PHE A 49 25.62 -5.07 33.33
C PHE A 49 25.84 -4.29 32.03
N SER A 50 27.10 -4.01 31.68
CA SER A 50 27.44 -3.27 30.45
C SER A 50 26.96 -3.99 29.19
N ARG A 51 27.08 -5.33 29.15
CA ARG A 51 26.56 -6.14 28.04
C ARG A 51 25.05 -6.08 27.94
N LEU A 52 24.34 -6.27 29.02
CA LEU A 52 22.88 -6.20 29.07
C LEU A 52 22.36 -4.83 28.66
N TYR A 53 23.03 -3.75 29.09
CA TYR A 53 22.72 -2.39 28.66
C TYR A 53 22.86 -2.25 27.11
N ASN A 54 23.98 -2.73 26.56
CA ASN A 54 24.20 -2.69 25.12
C ASN A 54 23.23 -3.60 24.36
N VAL A 55 22.83 -4.76 24.92
CA VAL A 55 21.73 -5.57 24.34
C VAL A 55 20.45 -4.80 24.25
N LYS A 56 20.05 -4.14 25.35
CA LYS A 56 18.83 -3.30 25.38
C LYS A 56 18.88 -2.20 24.30
N LEU A 57 20.02 -1.52 24.17
CA LEU A 57 20.25 -0.52 23.15
C LEU A 57 20.13 -1.11 21.73
N LEU A 58 20.85 -2.16 21.41
CA LEU A 58 20.86 -2.76 20.06
C LEU A 58 19.46 -3.34 19.71
N ARG A 59 18.77 -3.92 20.69
CA ARG A 59 17.36 -4.38 20.50
C ARG A 59 16.42 -3.23 20.17
N SER A 60 16.55 -2.07 20.82
CA SER A 60 15.75 -0.90 20.52
C SER A 60 16.03 -0.32 19.11
N LEU A 61 17.20 -0.59 18.57
CA LEU A 61 17.59 -0.23 17.21
C LEU A 61 17.23 -1.30 16.16
N GLY A 62 16.54 -2.40 16.58
CA GLY A 62 16.02 -3.42 15.67
C GLY A 62 16.97 -4.59 15.39
N PHE A 63 18.12 -4.70 16.07
CA PHE A 63 18.99 -5.87 15.92
C PHE A 63 18.37 -7.15 16.50
N GLY A 64 18.49 -8.26 15.77
CA GLY A 64 18.14 -9.59 16.24
C GLY A 64 19.10 -10.07 17.33
N LEU A 65 18.71 -11.04 18.16
CA LEU A 65 19.61 -11.55 19.24
C LEU A 65 20.82 -12.29 18.67
N SER A 66 20.67 -13.01 17.57
CA SER A 66 21.77 -13.64 16.84
C SER A 66 22.81 -12.61 16.37
N ASP A 67 22.29 -11.48 15.81
CA ASP A 67 23.15 -10.41 15.31
C ASP A 67 23.88 -9.69 16.45
N ILE A 68 23.22 -9.50 17.60
CA ILE A 68 23.81 -8.93 18.82
C ILE A 68 24.91 -9.82 19.35
N ARG A 69 24.69 -11.14 19.37
CA ARG A 69 25.71 -12.09 19.80
C ARG A 69 26.93 -12.02 18.87
N SER A 70 26.69 -12.07 17.57
CA SER A 70 27.76 -11.91 16.58
C SER A 70 28.47 -10.55 16.70
N PHE A 71 27.72 -9.49 16.97
CA PHE A 71 28.25 -8.14 17.21
C PHE A 71 29.24 -8.11 18.37
N PHE A 72 28.97 -8.83 19.48
CA PHE A 72 29.84 -8.82 20.65
C PHE A 72 31.05 -9.75 20.58
N TYR A 73 30.92 -10.86 19.87
CA TYR A 73 31.91 -11.95 19.95
C TYR A 73 32.65 -12.26 18.67
N GLU A 74 32.11 -11.83 17.55
CA GLU A 74 32.61 -12.25 16.22
C GLU A 74 33.08 -11.07 15.34
N LYS A 75 32.68 -9.83 15.69
CA LYS A 75 32.94 -8.65 14.88
C LYS A 75 33.98 -7.72 15.50
N ASP A 76 34.91 -7.26 14.69
CA ASP A 76 35.78 -6.14 15.04
C ASP A 76 35.01 -4.78 14.93
N ASN A 77 35.69 -3.69 15.35
CA ASN A 77 35.10 -2.35 15.34
C ASN A 77 34.65 -1.89 13.94
N GLN A 78 35.36 -2.30 12.88
CA GLN A 78 34.98 -1.95 11.51
C GLN A 78 33.70 -2.69 11.08
N GLU A 79 33.62 -3.97 11.40
CA GLU A 79 32.46 -4.81 11.10
C GLU A 79 31.24 -4.38 11.91
N GLN A 80 31.43 -4.00 13.18
CA GLN A 80 30.39 -3.40 14.01
C GLN A 80 29.87 -2.09 13.41
N SER A 81 30.75 -1.22 12.94
CA SER A 81 30.39 0.02 12.27
C SER A 81 29.59 -0.22 10.97
N ARG A 82 30.02 -1.21 10.16
CA ARG A 82 29.28 -1.61 8.95
C ARG A 82 27.88 -2.15 9.27
N ALA A 83 27.78 -3.00 10.30
CA ALA A 83 26.49 -3.55 10.73
C ALA A 83 25.54 -2.44 11.21
N ALA A 84 26.05 -1.47 11.99
CA ALA A 84 25.26 -0.31 12.42
C ALA A 84 24.82 0.55 11.23
N SER A 85 25.70 0.78 10.26
CA SER A 85 25.37 1.53 9.04
C SER A 85 24.32 0.81 8.19
N ALA A 86 24.44 -0.51 8.04
CA ALA A 86 23.44 -1.31 7.31
C ALA A 86 22.07 -1.26 7.99
N GLN A 87 22.02 -1.33 9.32
CA GLN A 87 20.76 -1.20 10.09
C GLN A 87 20.14 0.19 9.93
N ALA A 88 20.96 1.24 9.92
CA ALA A 88 20.50 2.60 9.68
C ALA A 88 19.87 2.75 8.28
N GLU A 89 20.45 2.15 7.23
CA GLU A 89 19.88 2.16 5.88
C GLU A 89 18.58 1.34 5.80
N ALA A 90 18.49 0.21 6.50
CA ALA A 90 17.26 -0.57 6.59
C ALA A 90 16.13 0.25 7.24
N LEU A 91 16.41 0.96 8.33
CA LEU A 91 15.47 1.86 8.98
C LEU A 91 15.04 3.02 8.08
N LYS A 92 15.96 3.63 7.33
CA LYS A 92 15.62 4.67 6.35
C LYS A 92 14.69 4.14 5.25
N THR A 93 14.87 2.90 4.84
CA THR A 93 13.98 2.25 3.87
C THR A 93 12.59 2.05 4.45
N GLN A 94 12.47 1.58 5.69
CA GLN A 94 11.19 1.47 6.38
C GLN A 94 10.48 2.82 6.54
N VAL A 95 11.22 3.89 6.87
CA VAL A 95 10.66 5.25 6.95
C VAL A 95 10.07 5.66 5.60
N ARG A 96 10.80 5.48 4.48
CA ARG A 96 10.29 5.80 3.14
C ARG A 96 9.04 5.01 2.78
N GLU A 97 8.98 3.73 3.18
CA GLU A 97 7.81 2.89 2.97
C GLU A 97 6.59 3.38 3.79
N LEU A 98 6.80 3.70 5.06
CA LEU A 98 5.76 4.25 5.93
C LEU A 98 5.24 5.60 5.42
N GLU A 99 6.13 6.49 4.99
CA GLU A 99 5.75 7.79 4.39
C GLU A 99 4.91 7.59 3.12
N ALA A 100 5.25 6.60 2.29
CA ALA A 100 4.45 6.27 1.12
C ALA A 100 3.06 5.75 1.51
N GLN A 101 2.96 4.90 2.53
CA GLN A 101 1.67 4.41 3.05
C GLN A 101 0.82 5.54 3.63
N ILE A 102 1.43 6.47 4.39
CA ILE A 102 0.74 7.65 4.93
C ILE A 102 0.17 8.51 3.81
N ARG A 103 0.93 8.78 2.74
CA ARG A 103 0.43 9.53 1.58
C ARG A 103 -0.78 8.85 0.93
N VAL A 104 -0.71 7.53 0.72
CA VAL A 104 -1.83 6.76 0.14
C VAL A 104 -3.07 6.81 1.02
N LEU A 105 -2.91 6.64 2.35
CA LEU A 105 -4.01 6.75 3.30
C LEU A 105 -4.62 8.16 3.33
N GLY A 106 -3.79 9.19 3.22
CA GLY A 106 -4.25 10.59 3.12
C GLY A 106 -5.16 10.78 1.90
N HIS A 107 -4.68 10.41 0.71
CA HIS A 107 -5.49 10.48 -0.51
C HIS A 107 -6.77 9.65 -0.42
N PHE A 108 -6.69 8.44 0.09
CA PHE A 108 -7.86 7.57 0.27
C PHE A 108 -8.90 8.19 1.21
N SER A 109 -8.47 8.81 2.30
CA SER A 109 -9.34 9.53 3.23
C SER A 109 -10.02 10.73 2.57
N GLU A 110 -9.28 11.51 1.77
CA GLU A 110 -9.81 12.65 1.01
C GLU A 110 -10.85 12.21 -0.02
N GLU A 111 -10.56 11.14 -0.76
CA GLU A 111 -11.48 10.57 -1.74
C GLU A 111 -12.78 10.10 -1.08
N LEU A 112 -12.69 9.33 0.02
CA LEU A 112 -13.86 8.87 0.78
C LEU A 112 -14.72 10.05 1.27
N SER A 113 -14.11 11.08 1.83
CA SER A 113 -14.81 12.25 2.35
C SER A 113 -15.45 13.09 1.24
N SER A 114 -14.99 12.95 0.01
CA SER A 114 -15.51 13.70 -1.13
C SER A 114 -16.66 13.01 -1.85
N LEU A 115 -16.92 11.72 -1.61
CA LEU A 115 -17.90 10.94 -2.38
C LEU A 115 -19.31 11.55 -2.35
N ASP A 116 -19.82 11.87 -1.17
CA ASP A 116 -21.19 12.44 -1.04
C ASP A 116 -21.29 13.78 -1.77
N ARG A 117 -20.31 14.67 -1.57
CA ARG A 117 -20.29 15.97 -2.25
C ARG A 117 -20.19 15.82 -3.78
N LEU A 118 -19.32 14.94 -4.26
CA LEU A 118 -19.09 14.75 -5.70
C LEU A 118 -20.21 14.00 -6.41
N SER A 119 -21.05 13.27 -5.67
CA SER A 119 -22.27 12.68 -6.23
C SER A 119 -23.34 13.72 -6.55
N GLU A 120 -23.38 14.82 -5.79
CA GLU A 120 -24.34 15.91 -5.98
C GLU A 120 -23.75 17.07 -6.80
N HIS A 121 -22.45 17.36 -6.61
CA HIS A 121 -21.77 18.51 -7.17
C HIS A 121 -20.42 18.10 -7.79
N PRO A 122 -20.41 17.68 -9.06
CA PRO A 122 -19.17 17.45 -9.80
C PRO A 122 -18.28 18.69 -9.82
N ASP A 123 -16.95 18.48 -9.82
CA ASP A 123 -15.97 19.58 -9.91
C ASP A 123 -14.99 19.37 -11.08
N ILE A 124 -14.22 20.41 -11.42
CA ILE A 124 -13.21 20.33 -12.46
C ILE A 124 -11.82 20.28 -11.80
N VAL A 125 -11.08 19.23 -12.11
CA VAL A 125 -9.73 19.00 -11.60
C VAL A 125 -8.77 18.60 -12.72
N THR A 126 -7.47 18.71 -12.47
CA THR A 126 -6.47 18.02 -13.29
C THR A 126 -6.23 16.65 -12.65
N SER A 127 -6.54 15.59 -13.36
CA SER A 127 -6.29 14.22 -12.91
C SER A 127 -4.80 13.91 -12.89
N ASP A 128 -4.40 12.98 -12.03
CA ASP A 128 -3.05 12.44 -12.05
C ASP A 128 -2.83 11.51 -13.24
N ALA A 129 -1.55 11.39 -13.65
CA ALA A 129 -1.14 10.37 -14.61
C ALA A 129 -1.12 8.99 -13.95
N PHE A 130 -1.51 7.97 -14.71
CA PHE A 130 -1.39 6.59 -14.25
C PHE A 130 -1.23 5.61 -15.43
N TRP A 131 -0.73 4.41 -15.10
CA TRP A 131 -0.77 3.28 -16.00
C TRP A 131 -1.96 2.38 -15.66
N LEU A 132 -2.75 2.00 -16.65
CA LEU A 132 -3.78 0.97 -16.53
C LEU A 132 -3.24 -0.33 -17.12
N VAL A 133 -3.27 -1.40 -16.34
CA VAL A 133 -3.02 -2.77 -16.81
C VAL A 133 -4.38 -3.46 -16.96
N PRO A 134 -4.95 -3.50 -18.18
CA PRO A 134 -6.27 -4.06 -18.40
C PRO A 134 -6.24 -5.58 -18.25
N PHE A 135 -7.28 -6.14 -17.64
CA PHE A 135 -7.47 -7.58 -17.52
C PHE A 135 -8.89 -8.03 -17.91
N ARG A 136 -9.75 -7.08 -18.24
CA ARG A 136 -11.11 -7.35 -18.64
C ARG A 136 -11.58 -6.35 -19.67
N ALA A 137 -12.13 -6.87 -20.77
CA ALA A 137 -12.81 -6.06 -21.77
C ALA A 137 -14.32 -6.27 -21.68
N ASN A 138 -15.08 -5.18 -21.74
CA ASN A 138 -16.54 -5.19 -21.62
C ASN A 138 -17.02 -5.90 -20.35
N TYR A 139 -17.86 -6.92 -20.48
CA TYR A 139 -18.40 -7.69 -19.36
C TYR A 139 -17.86 -9.13 -19.30
N SER A 140 -16.89 -9.47 -20.15
CA SER A 140 -16.26 -10.81 -20.14
C SER A 140 -15.02 -10.83 -19.27
N PHE A 141 -14.83 -11.90 -18.52
CA PHE A 141 -13.59 -12.26 -17.85
C PHE A 141 -12.84 -13.25 -18.72
N ASP A 142 -11.70 -12.87 -19.23
CA ASP A 142 -10.75 -13.83 -19.76
C ASP A 142 -9.83 -14.27 -18.61
N MET A 143 -10.17 -15.41 -18.01
CA MET A 143 -9.45 -15.98 -16.85
C MET A 143 -8.68 -17.22 -17.28
N ASP A 144 -7.85 -17.13 -18.30
CA ASP A 144 -6.93 -18.22 -18.59
C ASP A 144 -5.86 -18.35 -17.48
N SER A 145 -5.22 -19.52 -17.41
CA SER A 145 -4.20 -19.80 -16.39
C SER A 145 -3.00 -18.85 -16.47
N GLY A 146 -2.64 -18.41 -17.67
CA GLY A 146 -1.54 -17.47 -17.89
C GLY A 146 -1.87 -16.06 -17.38
N PHE A 147 -3.12 -15.64 -17.45
CA PHE A 147 -3.59 -14.38 -16.90
C PHE A 147 -3.45 -14.34 -15.37
N LEU A 148 -3.91 -15.37 -14.67
CA LEU A 148 -3.86 -15.44 -13.20
C LEU A 148 -2.42 -15.39 -12.68
N GLU A 149 -1.49 -16.07 -13.38
CA GLU A 149 -0.06 -16.03 -13.03
C GLU A 149 0.52 -14.64 -13.20
N LYS A 150 0.31 -14.01 -14.36
CA LYS A 150 0.79 -12.62 -14.64
C LYS A 150 0.21 -11.62 -13.65
N MET A 151 -1.05 -11.76 -13.29
CA MET A 151 -1.71 -10.89 -12.33
C MET A 151 -1.15 -11.08 -10.92
N GLY A 152 -0.89 -12.32 -10.50
CA GLY A 152 -0.23 -12.62 -9.23
C GLY A 152 1.17 -11.95 -9.14
N VAL A 153 1.96 -12.04 -10.20
CA VAL A 153 3.27 -11.37 -10.28
C VAL A 153 3.12 -9.85 -10.24
N PHE A 154 2.15 -9.29 -10.98
CA PHE A 154 1.89 -7.85 -10.98
C PHE A 154 1.52 -7.35 -9.57
N LEU A 155 0.56 -8.01 -8.91
CA LEU A 155 0.12 -7.64 -7.55
C LEU A 155 1.23 -7.80 -6.50
N SER A 156 2.14 -8.75 -6.68
CA SER A 156 3.29 -8.95 -5.80
C SER A 156 4.35 -7.85 -5.95
N ASN A 157 4.52 -7.33 -7.16
CA ASN A 157 5.54 -6.33 -7.48
C ASN A 157 5.07 -4.89 -7.27
N HIS A 158 3.75 -4.64 -7.29
CA HIS A 158 3.19 -3.30 -7.17
C HIS A 158 2.43 -3.16 -5.85
N LYS A 159 2.97 -2.35 -4.97
CA LYS A 159 2.31 -2.02 -3.70
C LYS A 159 1.12 -1.09 -3.99
N LEU A 160 -0.07 -1.52 -3.61
CA LEU A 160 -1.32 -0.73 -3.64
C LEU A 160 -1.83 -0.35 -5.05
N PRO A 161 -1.97 -1.29 -6.00
CA PRO A 161 -2.66 -1.01 -7.25
C PRO A 161 -4.15 -0.74 -6.98
N ARG A 162 -4.73 0.20 -7.77
CA ARG A 162 -6.16 0.51 -7.68
C ARG A 162 -6.94 -0.24 -8.73
N TYR A 163 -8.14 -0.67 -8.40
CA TYR A 163 -9.08 -1.20 -9.38
C TYR A 163 -9.66 -0.03 -10.20
N SER A 164 -9.33 0.02 -11.48
CA SER A 164 -9.58 1.16 -12.36
C SER A 164 -10.21 0.72 -13.68
N TYR A 165 -10.80 1.68 -14.38
CA TYR A 165 -11.43 1.44 -15.68
C TYR A 165 -11.21 2.63 -16.62
N ILE A 166 -11.31 2.35 -17.92
CA ILE A 166 -11.54 3.31 -19.00
C ILE A 166 -12.74 2.86 -19.81
N LEU A 167 -13.54 3.78 -20.26
CA LEU A 167 -14.67 3.46 -21.13
C LEU A 167 -14.91 4.54 -22.17
N ARG A 168 -15.57 4.14 -23.28
CA ARG A 168 -16.15 5.00 -24.29
C ARG A 168 -17.66 4.83 -24.24
N ALA A 169 -18.37 5.94 -24.23
CA ALA A 169 -19.82 5.95 -24.11
C ALA A 169 -20.44 7.03 -25.00
N ARG A 170 -21.71 6.87 -25.29
CA ARG A 170 -22.54 7.85 -26.02
C ARG A 170 -23.72 8.28 -25.15
N LEU A 171 -24.04 9.57 -25.25
CA LEU A 171 -25.17 10.19 -24.59
C LEU A 171 -26.20 10.57 -25.65
N GLY A 172 -27.27 9.76 -25.79
CA GLY A 172 -28.38 10.02 -26.69
C GLY A 172 -29.70 10.09 -25.92
N LYS A 173 -30.71 9.39 -26.40
CA LYS A 173 -31.97 9.18 -25.61
C LYS A 173 -31.69 8.33 -24.36
N GLU A 174 -30.65 7.53 -24.41
CA GLU A 174 -30.14 6.68 -23.34
C GLU A 174 -28.62 6.77 -23.29
N PHE A 175 -28.05 6.46 -22.13
CA PHE A 175 -26.62 6.24 -21.98
C PHE A 175 -26.27 4.85 -22.54
N VAL A 176 -25.24 4.78 -23.38
CA VAL A 176 -24.76 3.52 -23.94
C VAL A 176 -23.24 3.46 -23.78
N CYS A 177 -22.77 2.46 -23.05
CA CYS A 177 -21.35 2.15 -22.94
C CYS A 177 -20.93 1.26 -24.14
N ASP A 178 -20.19 1.83 -25.08
CA ASP A 178 -19.74 1.11 -26.28
C ASP A 178 -18.59 0.16 -26.00
N GLU A 179 -17.58 0.64 -25.26
CA GLU A 179 -16.38 -0.12 -24.92
C GLU A 179 -15.95 0.16 -23.49
N ARG A 180 -15.50 -0.86 -22.79
CA ARG A 180 -15.01 -0.75 -21.42
C ARG A 180 -13.85 -1.70 -21.16
N TYR A 181 -12.76 -1.16 -20.62
CA TYR A 181 -11.66 -1.95 -20.09
C TYR A 181 -11.52 -1.71 -18.60
N VAL A 182 -11.33 -2.78 -17.87
CA VAL A 182 -11.14 -2.77 -16.42
C VAL A 182 -9.81 -3.41 -16.11
N GLY A 183 -9.11 -2.86 -15.15
CA GLY A 183 -7.78 -3.31 -14.81
C GLY A 183 -7.31 -2.79 -13.46
N TYR A 184 -6.03 -2.95 -13.21
CA TYR A 184 -5.36 -2.29 -12.10
C TYR A 184 -4.56 -1.10 -12.60
N SER A 185 -4.59 0.00 -11.84
CA SER A 185 -3.76 1.16 -12.13
C SER A 185 -2.67 1.33 -11.07
N VAL A 186 -1.54 1.85 -11.53
CA VAL A 186 -0.45 2.33 -10.70
C VAL A 186 -0.14 3.77 -11.05
N SER A 187 -0.07 4.64 -10.04
CA SER A 187 0.21 6.06 -10.22
C SER A 187 1.71 6.36 -10.20
N GLY A 188 2.12 7.42 -10.89
CA GLY A 188 3.45 8.01 -10.73
C GLY A 188 4.63 7.21 -11.27
N SER A 189 4.44 6.05 -11.88
CA SER A 189 5.52 5.29 -12.49
C SER A 189 5.93 5.90 -13.83
N GLN A 190 7.22 6.17 -14.01
CA GLN A 190 7.78 6.51 -15.31
C GLN A 190 8.00 5.28 -16.20
N GLU A 191 8.08 4.10 -15.60
CA GLU A 191 8.29 2.83 -16.30
C GLU A 191 6.96 2.13 -16.55
N LYS A 192 6.86 1.52 -17.72
CA LYS A 192 5.69 0.73 -18.13
C LYS A 192 5.60 -0.55 -17.26
N PRO A 193 4.54 -0.73 -16.45
CA PRO A 193 4.47 -1.81 -15.47
C PRO A 193 4.24 -3.22 -16.08
N ALA A 194 3.71 -3.28 -17.30
CA ALA A 194 3.45 -4.51 -18.05
C ALA A 194 3.35 -4.22 -19.55
N ASP A 195 3.56 -5.23 -20.39
CA ASP A 195 3.55 -5.06 -21.86
C ASP A 195 2.23 -4.51 -22.41
N ASN A 196 1.11 -4.94 -21.82
CA ASN A 196 -0.24 -4.49 -22.19
C ASN A 196 -0.69 -3.24 -21.44
N ALA A 197 0.18 -2.62 -20.62
CA ALA A 197 -0.19 -1.42 -19.88
C ALA A 197 -0.42 -0.22 -20.81
N VAL A 198 -1.43 0.56 -20.48
CA VAL A 198 -1.85 1.77 -21.19
C VAL A 198 -1.59 2.99 -20.32
N TYR A 199 -0.88 3.97 -20.84
CA TYR A 199 -0.62 5.21 -20.14
C TYR A 199 -1.77 6.20 -20.30
N ILE A 200 -2.29 6.67 -19.21
CA ILE A 200 -3.30 7.72 -19.13
C ILE A 200 -2.62 8.99 -18.61
N PRO A 201 -2.42 9.99 -19.48
CA PRO A 201 -1.75 11.24 -19.07
C PRO A 201 -2.64 12.09 -18.17
N PRO A 202 -2.07 13.07 -17.44
CA PRO A 202 -2.85 14.04 -16.70
C PRO A 202 -3.80 14.79 -17.64
N ARG A 203 -5.04 14.98 -17.22
CA ARG A 203 -6.05 15.67 -18.01
C ARG A 203 -6.92 16.57 -17.15
N ARG A 204 -7.26 17.73 -17.67
CA ARG A 204 -8.31 18.55 -17.09
C ARG A 204 -9.64 17.83 -17.32
N SER A 205 -10.31 17.45 -16.23
CA SER A 205 -11.47 16.55 -16.25
C SER A 205 -12.55 17.01 -15.28
N ILE A 206 -13.79 16.73 -15.64
CA ILE A 206 -14.91 16.77 -14.71
C ILE A 206 -14.77 15.52 -13.82
N ARG A 207 -14.67 15.73 -12.52
CA ARG A 207 -14.62 14.67 -11.50
C ARG A 207 -15.99 14.56 -10.82
N PHE A 208 -16.48 13.36 -10.68
CA PHE A 208 -17.75 13.03 -10.04
C PHE A 208 -17.69 11.70 -9.31
N ALA A 209 -18.61 11.48 -8.38
CA ALA A 209 -18.74 10.20 -7.69
C ALA A 209 -20.04 9.50 -8.08
N TYR A 210 -20.02 8.17 -8.09
CA TYR A 210 -21.19 7.33 -8.32
C TYR A 210 -21.04 5.97 -7.67
N SER A 211 -22.16 5.26 -7.49
CA SER A 211 -22.17 3.94 -6.88
C SER A 211 -22.82 2.92 -7.82
N LEU A 212 -22.14 1.78 -8.02
CA LEU A 212 -22.73 0.58 -8.64
C LEU A 212 -23.26 -0.35 -7.54
N ILE A 213 -24.39 -0.98 -7.78
CA ILE A 213 -24.78 -2.15 -6.98
C ILE A 213 -23.98 -3.35 -7.50
N ALA A 214 -23.51 -4.20 -6.60
CA ALA A 214 -22.72 -5.38 -6.98
C ALA A 214 -23.51 -6.27 -7.97
N GLY A 215 -22.93 -6.52 -9.13
CA GLY A 215 -23.58 -7.24 -10.24
C GLY A 215 -24.41 -6.38 -11.19
N GLU A 216 -24.61 -5.10 -10.90
CA GLU A 216 -25.32 -4.16 -11.77
C GLU A 216 -24.45 -3.80 -12.99
N ARG A 217 -25.11 -3.58 -14.13
CA ARG A 217 -24.43 -3.04 -15.32
C ARG A 217 -24.20 -1.54 -15.16
N PHE A 218 -23.13 -1.04 -15.74
CA PHE A 218 -22.79 0.38 -15.66
C PHE A 218 -23.91 1.27 -16.25
N ASP A 219 -24.49 0.86 -17.37
CA ASP A 219 -25.59 1.59 -18.02
C ASP A 219 -26.82 1.75 -17.08
N ASP A 220 -27.14 0.70 -16.33
CA ASP A 220 -28.24 0.71 -15.38
C ASP A 220 -27.93 1.60 -14.17
N ALA A 221 -26.69 1.58 -13.70
CA ALA A 221 -26.24 2.44 -12.62
C ALA A 221 -26.29 3.92 -12.99
N VAL A 222 -25.90 4.28 -14.20
CA VAL A 222 -25.99 5.67 -14.73
C VAL A 222 -27.43 6.15 -14.71
N LYS A 223 -28.39 5.31 -15.13
CA LYS A 223 -29.83 5.65 -15.09
C LYS A 223 -30.33 5.82 -13.67
N ARG A 224 -29.97 4.88 -12.77
CA ARG A 224 -30.43 4.88 -11.37
C ARG A 224 -29.89 6.03 -10.54
N SER A 225 -28.66 6.45 -10.79
CA SER A 225 -27.95 7.45 -9.97
C SER A 225 -28.22 8.91 -10.36
N GLY A 226 -29.00 9.17 -11.41
CA GLY A 226 -29.19 10.53 -11.93
C GLY A 226 -27.99 11.10 -12.67
N LEU A 227 -26.94 10.31 -12.89
CA LEU A 227 -25.76 10.74 -13.64
C LEU A 227 -26.07 11.07 -15.09
N PHE A 228 -27.11 10.46 -15.66
CA PHE A 228 -27.55 10.75 -17.03
C PHE A 228 -27.97 12.23 -17.18
N GLU A 229 -28.76 12.71 -16.23
CA GLU A 229 -29.21 14.09 -16.17
C GLU A 229 -28.04 15.04 -15.96
N SER A 230 -27.14 14.71 -15.03
CA SER A 230 -25.93 15.49 -14.75
C SER A 230 -25.03 15.58 -16.00
N PHE A 231 -24.82 14.49 -16.74
CA PHE A 231 -24.04 14.48 -17.97
C PHE A 231 -24.68 15.33 -19.07
N THR A 232 -26.01 15.35 -19.13
CA THR A 232 -26.75 16.19 -20.06
C THR A 232 -26.61 17.67 -19.72
N GLU A 233 -26.71 18.03 -18.45
CA GLU A 233 -26.54 19.42 -17.96
C GLU A 233 -25.12 19.94 -18.18
N LEU A 234 -24.11 19.07 -18.07
CA LEU A 234 -22.71 19.40 -18.34
C LEU A 234 -22.41 19.61 -19.84
N GLY A 235 -23.40 19.36 -20.72
CA GLY A 235 -23.26 19.59 -22.16
C GLY A 235 -22.27 18.62 -22.83
N LEU A 236 -22.17 17.39 -22.34
CA LEU A 236 -21.29 16.37 -22.95
C LEU A 236 -21.75 16.06 -24.38
N PRO A 237 -20.81 15.82 -25.33
CA PRO A 237 -21.14 15.58 -26.71
C PRO A 237 -21.95 14.29 -26.88
N GLY A 238 -23.12 14.39 -27.51
CA GLY A 238 -23.97 13.24 -27.82
C GLY A 238 -23.31 12.23 -28.80
N SER A 239 -22.31 12.67 -29.57
CA SER A 239 -21.54 11.83 -30.49
C SER A 239 -20.61 10.82 -29.81
N GLY A 240 -20.36 10.98 -28.53
CA GLY A 240 -19.50 10.11 -27.72
C GLY A 240 -18.52 10.87 -26.86
N PHE A 241 -18.19 10.30 -25.72
CA PHE A 241 -17.16 10.79 -24.81
C PHE A 241 -16.43 9.61 -24.19
N GLU A 242 -15.29 9.91 -23.64
CA GLU A 242 -14.48 8.93 -22.93
C GLU A 242 -14.40 9.30 -21.44
N MET A 243 -14.35 8.31 -20.58
CA MET A 243 -14.11 8.52 -19.17
C MET A 243 -13.19 7.44 -18.60
N PHE A 244 -12.55 7.77 -17.52
CA PHE A 244 -11.77 6.84 -16.72
C PHE A 244 -12.11 7.03 -15.24
N GLY A 245 -11.71 6.10 -14.43
CA GLY A 245 -11.94 6.19 -13.00
C GLY A 245 -11.45 4.98 -12.24
N HIS A 246 -11.72 5.00 -10.95
CA HIS A 246 -11.34 3.91 -10.07
C HIS A 246 -12.35 3.70 -8.95
N THR A 247 -12.37 2.46 -8.45
CA THR A 247 -13.17 2.10 -7.28
C THR A 247 -12.46 2.61 -6.04
N ILE A 248 -13.18 3.34 -5.21
CA ILE A 248 -12.67 3.85 -3.93
C ILE A 248 -12.85 2.81 -2.85
N ASN A 249 -14.09 2.37 -2.63
CA ASN A 249 -14.39 1.39 -1.61
C ASN A 249 -15.61 0.53 -1.96
N ILE A 250 -15.82 -0.48 -1.14
CA ILE A 250 -17.03 -1.30 -1.14
C ILE A 250 -17.73 -1.08 0.19
N SER A 251 -19.02 -0.76 0.13
CA SER A 251 -19.86 -0.59 1.32
C SER A 251 -21.12 -1.46 1.23
N THR A 252 -21.65 -1.87 2.37
CA THR A 252 -22.90 -2.63 2.43
C THR A 252 -23.87 -1.88 3.34
N LYS A 253 -25.04 -1.57 2.80
CA LYS A 253 -26.14 -0.92 3.51
C LYS A 253 -27.44 -1.67 3.24
N ASP A 254 -28.17 -2.01 4.29
CA ASP A 254 -29.46 -2.73 4.21
C ASP A 254 -29.39 -4.03 3.37
N GLY A 255 -28.26 -4.74 3.47
CA GLY A 255 -28.02 -5.99 2.70
C GLY A 255 -27.63 -5.79 1.24
N VAL A 256 -27.55 -4.56 0.75
CA VAL A 256 -27.13 -4.22 -0.61
C VAL A 256 -25.67 -3.80 -0.59
N THR A 257 -24.85 -4.41 -1.46
CA THR A 257 -23.43 -4.07 -1.61
C THR A 257 -23.24 -3.06 -2.73
N TYR A 258 -22.60 -1.96 -2.40
CA TYR A 258 -22.28 -0.85 -3.29
C TYR A 258 -20.78 -0.80 -3.54
N LEU A 259 -20.40 -0.58 -4.80
CA LEU A 259 -19.03 -0.25 -5.23
C LEU A 259 -19.03 1.26 -5.51
N ASN A 260 -18.32 2.03 -4.69
CA ASN A 260 -18.26 3.47 -4.84
C ASN A 260 -17.04 3.86 -5.70
N HIS A 261 -17.29 4.71 -6.69
CA HIS A 261 -16.32 5.08 -7.71
C HIS A 261 -16.12 6.58 -7.79
N LEU A 262 -14.91 6.99 -8.15
CA LEU A 262 -14.64 8.29 -8.75
C LEU A 262 -14.48 8.14 -10.25
N GLY A 263 -15.21 8.96 -10.99
CA GLY A 263 -15.14 9.05 -12.45
C GLY A 263 -14.56 10.39 -12.89
N PHE A 264 -13.89 10.38 -14.03
CA PHE A 264 -13.25 11.54 -14.66
C PHE A 264 -13.60 11.58 -16.14
N ILE A 265 -14.20 12.68 -16.59
CA ILE A 265 -14.51 12.93 -18.00
C ILE A 265 -13.59 14.06 -18.49
N PRO A 266 -12.64 13.79 -19.39
CA PRO A 266 -11.79 14.84 -19.95
C PRO A 266 -12.60 15.92 -20.65
N VAL A 267 -12.33 17.18 -20.33
CA VAL A 267 -12.96 18.34 -20.98
C VAL A 267 -12.10 18.92 -22.10
N GLU A 268 -10.85 18.50 -22.18
CA GLU A 268 -9.86 18.95 -23.15
C GLU A 268 -8.96 17.80 -23.60
N GLY A 269 -8.46 17.85 -24.82
CA GLY A 269 -7.52 16.89 -25.38
C GLY A 269 -8.16 15.87 -26.34
N GLY A 270 -7.31 15.04 -26.93
CA GLY A 270 -7.72 13.94 -27.81
C GLY A 270 -8.21 12.71 -27.02
N PRO A 271 -8.36 11.55 -27.67
CA PRO A 271 -8.74 10.28 -27.04
C PRO A 271 -7.88 9.96 -25.81
N ILE A 272 -8.49 9.29 -24.82
CA ILE A 272 -7.77 8.84 -23.61
C ILE A 272 -6.70 7.83 -23.99
N THR A 273 -6.99 6.98 -24.96
CA THR A 273 -6.10 5.92 -25.43
C THR A 273 -6.36 5.62 -26.91
N ASP A 274 -5.48 4.85 -27.51
CA ASP A 274 -5.72 4.21 -28.80
C ASP A 274 -6.59 2.96 -28.59
N TRP A 275 -7.90 3.12 -28.84
CA TRP A 275 -8.90 2.06 -28.63
C TRP A 275 -8.72 0.88 -29.59
N ASP A 276 -8.21 1.12 -30.81
CA ASP A 276 -8.01 0.05 -31.77
C ASP A 276 -6.81 -0.81 -31.36
N ALA A 277 -5.75 -0.19 -30.86
CA ALA A 277 -4.62 -0.91 -30.27
C ALA A 277 -4.98 -1.69 -28.99
N MET A 278 -6.06 -1.31 -28.29
CA MET A 278 -6.55 -2.03 -27.12
C MET A 278 -7.29 -3.32 -27.47
N LYS A 279 -7.90 -3.41 -28.66
CA LYS A 279 -8.65 -4.60 -29.13
C LYS A 279 -7.72 -5.73 -29.57
N GLU A 280 -6.50 -5.40 -29.97
CA GLU A 280 -5.51 -6.35 -30.46
C GLU A 280 -4.66 -6.99 -29.33
N ARG A 281 -4.88 -6.58 -28.09
CA ARG A 281 -4.13 -7.01 -26.89
C ARG A 281 -4.94 -7.95 -26.02
#